data_cefd20677aa9df796a7e0bcccf08ae65
#
_entry.id   cefd20677aa9df796a7e0bcccf08ae65
#
_cell.length_a   1.000
_cell.length_b   1.000
_cell.length_c   1.000
_cell.angle_alpha   90.00
_cell.angle_beta   90.00
_cell.angle_gamma   90.00
#
_symmetry.space_group_name_H-M   'P 1'
#
loop_
_entity.id
_entity.type
_entity.pdbx_description
1 polymer ?
#
loop_
_entity_poly.entity_id
_entity_poly.type
_entity_poly.pdbx_seq_one_letter_code
_entity_poly.pdbx_strand_id
1 'polypeptide(L)'
;MSSGYISKDKRIPLTDLAARIEDGASVALGGSFLHRGPFAFVRELIRQERRDLEIVKQSPGYDIDILCRAGVASKARAGIVAMEGNFGLAPYYRKAVETGALTLEEHACASLTAGLRASAFGVPFQPCGGLHGSAFPELNGWKQIEDPYGSGRSTYVVPAIRPDYAVIHASEVDAAGNVRVYGTAHWDRIMSRAADKVLVIDDFLVGISSFRTETVGKMIE
;
A
#
# COMPACT_ATOMS: atom_id res chain seq x y z
N MET A 1 32.97 -10.44 22.04
CA MET A 1 33.05 -9.02 21.63
C MET A 1 31.86 -8.76 20.71
N SER A 2 30.77 -8.22 21.23
CA SER A 2 29.58 -7.91 20.42
C SER A 2 29.89 -6.58 19.71
N SER A 3 30.15 -6.66 18.42
CA SER A 3 30.11 -5.50 17.53
C SER A 3 28.72 -4.89 17.62
N GLY A 4 28.62 -3.81 18.36
CA GLY A 4 27.38 -3.06 18.47
C GLY A 4 27.07 -2.38 17.16
N TYR A 5 26.19 -2.98 16.37
CA TYR A 5 25.44 -2.25 15.36
C TYR A 5 24.51 -1.30 16.12
N ILE A 6 25.01 -0.11 16.44
CA ILE A 6 24.17 0.98 16.93
C ILE A 6 23.44 1.50 15.68
N SER A 7 22.27 0.92 15.42
CA SER A 7 21.39 1.48 14.41
C SER A 7 21.00 2.88 14.86
N LYS A 8 21.17 3.84 13.96
CA LYS A 8 20.73 5.23 14.19
C LYS A 8 19.23 5.20 14.54
N ASP A 9 18.86 5.92 15.59
CA ASP A 9 17.43 6.10 15.93
C ASP A 9 16.72 6.74 14.73
N LYS A 10 15.69 6.04 14.21
CA LYS A 10 14.93 6.44 13.00
C LYS A 10 13.62 7.15 13.32
N ARG A 11 13.32 7.38 14.59
CA ARG A 11 12.08 8.01 15.01
C ARG A 11 12.04 9.47 14.66
N ILE A 12 10.92 9.90 14.14
CA ILE A 12 10.60 11.31 13.87
C ILE A 12 9.13 11.59 14.21
N PRO A 13 8.76 12.83 14.50
CA PRO A 13 7.37 13.23 14.70
C PRO A 13 6.49 12.89 13.49
N LEU A 14 5.22 12.60 13.73
CA LEU A 14 4.25 12.32 12.66
C LEU A 14 4.15 13.47 11.64
N THR A 15 4.24 14.71 12.12
CA THR A 15 4.27 15.92 11.28
C THR A 15 5.43 15.91 10.30
N ASP A 16 6.62 15.56 10.78
CA ASP A 16 7.83 15.50 9.94
C ASP A 16 7.79 14.30 8.99
N LEU A 17 7.16 13.19 9.43
CA LEU A 17 6.95 12.02 8.59
C LEU A 17 6.03 12.36 7.41
N ALA A 18 4.89 13.00 7.67
CA ALA A 18 3.96 13.42 6.63
C ALA A 18 4.54 14.52 5.72
N ALA A 19 5.40 15.39 6.27
CA ALA A 19 6.09 16.42 5.50
C ALA A 19 7.05 15.87 4.44
N ARG A 20 7.44 14.60 4.54
CA ARG A 20 8.27 13.93 3.52
C ARG A 20 7.53 13.55 2.26
N ILE A 21 6.19 13.52 2.30
CA ILE A 21 5.39 13.23 1.12
C ILE A 21 5.33 14.50 0.27
N GLU A 22 5.85 14.42 -0.92
CA GLU A 22 5.77 15.49 -1.91
C GLU A 22 4.42 15.46 -2.63
N ASP A 23 3.95 16.62 -3.08
CA ASP A 23 2.75 16.68 -3.91
C ASP A 23 2.98 15.89 -5.22
N GLY A 24 1.98 15.16 -5.67
CA GLY A 24 2.09 14.27 -6.82
C GLY A 24 2.68 12.89 -6.54
N ALA A 25 3.17 12.63 -5.31
CA ALA A 25 3.77 11.35 -4.98
C ALA A 25 2.75 10.19 -4.98
N SER A 26 3.23 8.98 -5.29
CA SER A 26 2.45 7.75 -5.14
C SER A 26 2.67 7.13 -3.76
N VAL A 27 1.57 6.92 -3.04
CA VAL A 27 1.56 6.46 -1.65
C VAL A 27 0.76 5.17 -1.51
N ALA A 28 1.45 4.09 -1.20
CA ALA A 28 0.80 2.84 -0.86
C ALA A 28 0.45 2.81 0.64
N LEU A 29 -0.82 2.54 0.96
CA LEU A 29 -1.33 2.54 2.32
C LEU A 29 -1.59 1.11 2.81
N GLY A 30 -1.03 0.75 3.95
CA GLY A 30 -1.22 -0.55 4.60
C GLY A 30 -2.60 -0.74 5.20
N GLY A 31 -2.82 -1.93 5.77
CA GLY A 31 -4.10 -2.34 6.33
C GLY A 31 -5.16 -2.66 5.28
N SER A 32 -6.38 -2.91 5.74
CA SER A 32 -7.52 -3.31 4.89
C SER A 32 -8.78 -2.64 5.42
N PHE A 33 -9.52 -1.97 4.57
CA PHE A 33 -10.73 -1.22 4.92
C PHE A 33 -10.55 -0.34 6.16
N LEU A 34 -11.22 -0.71 7.28
CA LEU A 34 -11.13 -0.03 8.57
C LEU A 34 -10.05 -0.62 9.50
N HIS A 35 -9.42 -1.74 9.12
CA HIS A 35 -8.44 -2.42 9.96
C HIS A 35 -7.01 -1.96 9.66
N ARG A 36 -6.31 -1.51 10.70
CA ARG A 36 -4.89 -1.12 10.65
C ARG A 36 -4.53 -0.13 9.53
N GLY A 37 -5.47 0.68 9.08
CA GLY A 37 -5.15 1.78 8.18
C GLY A 37 -4.29 2.83 8.90
N PRO A 38 -3.33 3.48 8.22
CA PRO A 38 -2.50 4.53 8.80
C PRO A 38 -3.28 5.85 8.95
N PHE A 39 -4.43 5.83 9.66
CA PHE A 39 -5.40 6.93 9.67
C PHE A 39 -4.88 8.22 10.32
N ALA A 40 -3.98 8.13 11.30
CA ALA A 40 -3.33 9.30 11.87
C ALA A 40 -2.50 10.03 10.82
N PHE A 41 -1.72 9.27 10.05
CA PHE A 41 -0.91 9.79 8.96
C PHE A 41 -1.77 10.40 7.83
N VAL A 42 -2.84 9.71 7.44
CA VAL A 42 -3.78 10.21 6.43
C VAL A 42 -4.40 11.55 6.85
N ARG A 43 -4.81 11.67 8.11
CA ARG A 43 -5.30 12.95 8.65
C ARG A 43 -4.22 14.03 8.69
N GLU A 44 -2.97 13.64 8.90
CA GLU A 44 -1.85 14.59 8.88
C GLU A 44 -1.56 15.11 7.47
N LEU A 45 -1.64 14.26 6.44
CA LEU A 45 -1.54 14.69 5.04
C LEU A 45 -2.60 15.75 4.71
N ILE A 46 -3.83 15.54 5.18
CA ILE A 46 -4.94 16.50 5.00
C ILE A 46 -4.64 17.82 5.74
N ARG A 47 -4.15 17.75 6.99
CA ARG A 47 -3.80 18.94 7.79
C ARG A 47 -2.69 19.77 7.16
N GLN A 48 -1.75 19.10 6.49
CA GLN A 48 -0.65 19.75 5.75
C GLN A 48 -1.04 20.15 4.33
N GLU A 49 -2.30 19.97 3.94
CA GLU A 49 -2.84 20.36 2.63
C GLU A 49 -2.06 19.74 1.45
N ARG A 50 -1.59 18.48 1.60
CA ARG A 50 -0.93 17.75 0.51
C ARG A 50 -1.89 17.60 -0.67
N ARG A 51 -1.34 17.56 -1.90
CA ARG A 51 -2.13 17.59 -3.13
C ARG A 51 -1.65 16.56 -4.16
N ASP A 52 -2.57 16.24 -5.05
CA ASP A 52 -2.30 15.45 -6.26
C ASP A 52 -1.72 14.05 -5.99
N LEU A 53 -1.95 13.48 -4.82
CA LEU A 53 -1.42 12.18 -4.48
C LEU A 53 -2.08 11.05 -5.27
N GLU A 54 -1.26 10.08 -5.71
CA GLU A 54 -1.72 8.78 -6.17
C GLU A 54 -1.79 7.81 -4.99
N ILE A 55 -2.97 7.27 -4.72
CA ILE A 55 -3.17 6.31 -3.62
C ILE A 55 -3.19 4.89 -4.18
N VAL A 56 -2.31 4.04 -3.66
CA VAL A 56 -2.21 2.63 -4.04
C VAL A 56 -2.67 1.78 -2.85
N LYS A 57 -3.82 1.10 -2.99
CA LYS A 57 -4.31 0.24 -1.91
C LYS A 57 -5.23 -0.86 -2.42
N GLN A 58 -4.99 -2.10 -1.96
CA GLN A 58 -5.78 -3.26 -2.39
C GLN A 58 -7.24 -3.18 -1.93
N SER A 59 -7.47 -2.84 -0.68
CA SER A 59 -8.80 -2.75 -0.06
C SER A 59 -8.92 -1.44 0.72
N PRO A 60 -9.03 -0.29 0.04
CA PRO A 60 -9.20 0.98 0.71
C PRO A 60 -10.61 1.16 1.27
N GLY A 61 -10.73 2.01 2.26
CA GLY A 61 -12.00 2.36 2.90
C GLY A 61 -11.98 3.80 3.37
N TYR A 62 -11.98 3.99 4.68
CA TYR A 62 -11.99 5.31 5.30
C TYR A 62 -10.84 6.22 4.85
N ASP A 63 -9.65 5.67 4.66
CA ASP A 63 -8.47 6.42 4.25
C ASP A 63 -8.65 7.13 2.91
N ILE A 64 -8.99 6.37 1.86
CA ILE A 64 -9.19 6.98 0.53
C ILE A 64 -10.40 7.90 0.52
N ASP A 65 -11.44 7.57 1.28
CA ASP A 65 -12.67 8.36 1.32
C ASP A 65 -12.42 9.78 1.85
N ILE A 66 -11.69 9.90 2.97
CA ILE A 66 -11.37 11.23 3.53
C ILE A 66 -10.32 11.99 2.71
N LEU A 67 -9.39 11.28 2.03
CA LEU A 67 -8.45 11.91 1.11
C LEU A 67 -9.17 12.49 -0.12
N CYS A 68 -10.16 11.78 -0.66
CA CYS A 68 -11.03 12.31 -1.72
C CYS A 68 -11.87 13.47 -1.24
N ARG A 69 -12.46 13.40 -0.03
CA ARG A 69 -13.22 14.50 0.56
C ARG A 69 -12.41 15.79 0.68
N ALA A 70 -11.14 15.64 1.05
CA ALA A 70 -10.23 16.77 1.25
C ALA A 70 -9.54 17.25 -0.04
N GLY A 71 -9.74 16.57 -1.19
CA GLY A 71 -9.09 16.90 -2.45
C GLY A 71 -7.58 16.62 -2.47
N VAL A 72 -7.10 15.73 -1.61
CA VAL A 72 -5.69 15.33 -1.50
C VAL A 72 -5.33 14.29 -2.55
N ALA A 73 -6.23 13.31 -2.78
CA ALA A 73 -6.04 12.28 -3.79
C ALA A 73 -6.58 12.73 -5.15
N SER A 74 -5.75 12.68 -6.19
CA SER A 74 -6.13 12.93 -7.59
C SER A 74 -6.14 11.66 -8.43
N LYS A 75 -5.45 10.61 -7.97
CA LYS A 75 -5.39 9.31 -8.63
C LYS A 75 -5.44 8.18 -7.62
N ALA A 76 -6.03 7.06 -8.01
CA ALA A 76 -6.03 5.84 -7.22
C ALA A 76 -5.76 4.61 -8.09
N ARG A 77 -5.01 3.66 -7.55
CA ARG A 77 -4.97 2.26 -7.96
C ARG A 77 -5.58 1.45 -6.85
N ALA A 78 -6.77 0.96 -7.09
CA ALA A 78 -7.57 0.34 -6.04
C ALA A 78 -8.25 -0.94 -6.50
N GLY A 79 -8.33 -1.89 -5.58
CA GLY A 79 -9.21 -3.05 -5.74
C GLY A 79 -10.62 -2.73 -5.24
N ILE A 80 -11.13 -3.54 -4.32
CA ILE A 80 -12.44 -3.31 -3.73
C ILE A 80 -12.40 -2.15 -2.73
N VAL A 81 -13.26 -1.14 -2.92
CA VAL A 81 -13.36 0.04 -2.04
C VAL A 81 -14.68 -0.02 -1.26
N ALA A 82 -14.59 -0.09 0.07
CA ALA A 82 -15.77 -0.17 0.94
C ALA A 82 -15.44 0.27 2.37
N MET A 83 -16.49 0.62 3.13
CA MET A 83 -16.44 0.93 4.58
C MET A 83 -16.84 -0.29 5.41
N GLU A 84 -16.37 -1.51 5.08
CA GLU A 84 -16.87 -2.79 5.60
C GLU A 84 -18.30 -3.12 5.15
N GLY A 85 -18.69 -4.39 5.31
CA GLY A 85 -20.01 -4.86 4.85
C GLY A 85 -21.19 -4.16 5.51
N ASN A 86 -21.04 -3.71 6.76
CA ASN A 86 -22.11 -3.06 7.52
C ASN A 86 -22.25 -1.56 7.26
N PHE A 87 -21.22 -0.90 6.72
CA PHE A 87 -21.18 0.55 6.55
C PHE A 87 -21.27 0.98 5.08
N GLY A 88 -21.28 0.03 4.14
CA GLY A 88 -21.51 0.27 2.73
C GLY A 88 -20.33 0.89 1.99
N LEU A 89 -20.63 1.65 0.97
CA LEU A 89 -19.65 2.24 0.06
C LEU A 89 -19.02 3.50 0.68
N ALA A 90 -17.79 3.80 0.26
CA ALA A 90 -17.07 5.03 0.55
C ALA A 90 -17.68 6.21 -0.26
N PRO A 91 -18.46 7.13 0.35
CA PRO A 91 -19.30 8.06 -0.39
C PRO A 91 -18.52 9.17 -1.10
N TYR A 92 -17.45 9.68 -0.49
CA TYR A 92 -16.63 10.73 -1.10
C TYR A 92 -15.74 10.19 -2.19
N TYR A 93 -15.18 8.99 -2.02
CA TYR A 93 -14.47 8.28 -3.06
C TYR A 93 -15.38 8.05 -4.28
N ARG A 94 -16.56 7.48 -4.06
CA ARG A 94 -17.53 7.25 -5.13
C ARG A 94 -17.85 8.53 -5.88
N LYS A 95 -18.17 9.61 -5.16
CA LYS A 95 -18.44 10.91 -5.75
C LYS A 95 -17.25 11.42 -6.58
N ALA A 96 -16.03 11.28 -6.06
CA ALA A 96 -14.83 11.74 -6.76
C ALA A 96 -14.60 10.99 -8.09
N VAL A 97 -14.85 9.67 -8.12
CA VAL A 97 -14.80 8.87 -9.35
C VAL A 97 -15.90 9.28 -10.33
N GLU A 98 -17.16 9.37 -9.86
CA GLU A 98 -18.33 9.71 -10.71
C GLU A 98 -18.21 11.13 -11.32
N THR A 99 -17.58 12.06 -10.62
CA THR A 99 -17.38 13.45 -11.11
C THR A 99 -16.08 13.65 -11.89
N GLY A 100 -15.22 12.62 -11.98
CA GLY A 100 -13.91 12.74 -12.62
C GLY A 100 -12.87 13.52 -11.80
N ALA A 101 -13.15 13.82 -10.52
CA ALA A 101 -12.19 14.46 -9.62
C ALA A 101 -11.07 13.50 -9.17
N LEU A 102 -11.28 12.21 -9.30
CA LEU A 102 -10.30 11.16 -9.06
C LEU A 102 -10.16 10.28 -10.30
N THR A 103 -8.96 10.15 -10.82
CA THR A 103 -8.63 9.16 -11.87
C THR A 103 -8.44 7.80 -11.22
N LEU A 104 -9.25 6.82 -11.62
CA LEU A 104 -9.16 5.46 -11.10
C LEU A 104 -8.53 4.52 -12.12
N GLU A 105 -7.46 3.85 -11.71
CA GLU A 105 -6.97 2.61 -12.32
C GLU A 105 -7.55 1.45 -11.51
N GLU A 106 -8.61 0.85 -12.01
CA GLU A 106 -9.35 -0.18 -11.29
C GLU A 106 -8.64 -1.53 -11.38
N HIS A 107 -8.49 -2.17 -10.23
CA HIS A 107 -7.84 -3.46 -10.09
C HIS A 107 -8.74 -4.50 -9.41
N ALA A 108 -8.50 -5.77 -9.71
CA ALA A 108 -8.81 -6.84 -8.75
C ALA A 108 -7.74 -6.87 -7.66
N CYS A 109 -8.04 -7.39 -6.48
CA CYS A 109 -7.06 -7.58 -5.42
C CYS A 109 -5.82 -8.35 -5.92
N ALA A 110 -6.03 -9.37 -6.74
CA ALA A 110 -4.96 -10.18 -7.31
C ALA A 110 -4.07 -9.39 -8.28
N SER A 111 -4.64 -8.56 -9.15
CA SER A 111 -3.87 -7.79 -10.12
C SER A 111 -3.04 -6.69 -9.46
N LEU A 112 -3.60 -5.99 -8.46
CA LEU A 112 -2.83 -5.00 -7.71
C LEU A 112 -1.65 -5.65 -6.98
N THR A 113 -1.90 -6.80 -6.33
CA THR A 113 -0.84 -7.57 -5.69
C THR A 113 0.21 -8.07 -6.70
N ALA A 114 -0.20 -8.46 -7.91
CA ALA A 114 0.72 -8.87 -8.97
C ALA A 114 1.64 -7.71 -9.38
N GLY A 115 1.10 -6.51 -9.59
CA GLY A 115 1.90 -5.32 -9.91
C GLY A 115 2.91 -4.97 -8.82
N LEU A 116 2.51 -5.01 -7.54
CA LEU A 116 3.42 -4.81 -6.41
C LEU A 116 4.49 -5.90 -6.30
N ARG A 117 4.12 -7.18 -6.56
CA ARG A 117 5.11 -8.27 -6.60
C ARG A 117 6.13 -8.08 -7.70
N ALA A 118 5.71 -7.63 -8.88
CA ALA A 118 6.64 -7.33 -9.96
C ALA A 118 7.72 -6.34 -9.50
N SER A 119 7.33 -5.24 -8.86
CA SER A 119 8.27 -4.26 -8.29
C SER A 119 9.13 -4.87 -7.19
N ALA A 120 8.52 -5.58 -6.24
CA ALA A 120 9.24 -6.20 -5.13
C ALA A 120 10.30 -7.23 -5.56
N PHE A 121 10.12 -7.85 -6.74
CA PHE A 121 11.04 -8.83 -7.33
C PHE A 121 11.94 -8.25 -8.42
N GLY A 122 11.81 -6.96 -8.72
CA GLY A 122 12.64 -6.29 -9.73
C GLY A 122 12.34 -6.73 -11.16
N VAL A 123 11.11 -7.18 -11.44
CA VAL A 123 10.69 -7.57 -12.79
C VAL A 123 9.69 -6.55 -13.36
N PRO A 124 9.64 -6.37 -14.68
CA PRO A 124 8.81 -5.33 -15.30
C PRO A 124 7.32 -5.62 -15.26
N PHE A 125 6.92 -6.85 -15.06
CA PHE A 125 5.53 -7.29 -14.97
C PHE A 125 5.40 -8.61 -14.21
N GLN A 126 4.17 -8.94 -13.82
CA GLN A 126 3.84 -10.22 -13.18
C GLN A 126 2.66 -10.86 -13.90
N PRO A 127 2.74 -12.17 -14.29
CA PRO A 127 1.57 -12.92 -14.71
C PRO A 127 0.50 -12.97 -13.63
N CYS A 128 -0.76 -12.78 -14.03
CA CYS A 128 -1.89 -12.78 -13.13
C CYS A 128 -3.02 -13.66 -13.68
N GLY A 129 -3.26 -14.79 -13.03
CA GLY A 129 -4.39 -15.65 -13.35
C GLY A 129 -5.73 -15.03 -12.92
N GLY A 130 -6.84 -15.59 -13.42
CA GLY A 130 -8.18 -15.20 -13.01
C GLY A 130 -8.70 -13.88 -13.59
N LEU A 131 -8.00 -13.29 -14.57
CA LEU A 131 -8.44 -12.07 -15.24
C LEU A 131 -9.23 -12.34 -16.54
N HIS A 132 -9.23 -13.58 -17.02
CA HIS A 132 -10.01 -13.97 -18.20
C HIS A 132 -11.50 -13.79 -17.94
N GLY A 133 -12.19 -13.19 -18.92
CA GLY A 133 -13.64 -12.90 -18.80
C GLY A 133 -13.99 -11.68 -17.95
N SER A 134 -12.98 -10.93 -17.46
CA SER A 134 -13.19 -9.64 -16.80
C SER A 134 -12.84 -8.47 -17.72
N ALA A 135 -13.39 -7.29 -17.45
CA ALA A 135 -13.08 -6.07 -18.20
C ALA A 135 -11.73 -5.44 -17.80
N PHE A 136 -11.12 -5.85 -16.70
CA PHE A 136 -9.90 -5.21 -16.19
C PHE A 136 -8.74 -5.16 -17.18
N PRO A 137 -8.42 -6.23 -17.93
CA PRO A 137 -7.32 -6.18 -18.88
C PRO A 137 -7.53 -5.17 -20.01
N GLU A 138 -8.76 -5.06 -20.51
CA GLU A 138 -9.13 -4.12 -21.56
C GLU A 138 -9.06 -2.67 -21.05
N LEU A 139 -9.69 -2.39 -19.91
CA LEU A 139 -9.72 -1.07 -19.27
C LEU A 139 -8.31 -0.54 -18.97
N ASN A 140 -7.41 -1.43 -18.53
CA ASN A 140 -6.06 -1.06 -18.15
C ASN A 140 -5.02 -1.28 -19.29
N GLY A 141 -5.44 -1.76 -20.45
CA GLY A 141 -4.55 -2.03 -21.59
C GLY A 141 -3.52 -3.14 -21.33
N TRP A 142 -3.80 -4.07 -20.38
CA TRP A 142 -2.89 -5.16 -20.06
C TRP A 142 -2.76 -6.16 -21.20
N LYS A 143 -1.54 -6.65 -21.35
CA LYS A 143 -1.22 -7.58 -22.44
C LYS A 143 -1.36 -9.04 -21.99
N GLN A 144 -1.58 -9.90 -22.98
CA GLN A 144 -1.61 -11.34 -22.79
C GLN A 144 -0.30 -11.94 -23.32
N ILE A 145 0.24 -12.91 -22.62
CA ILE A 145 1.41 -13.70 -23.05
C ILE A 145 1.05 -15.18 -23.08
N GLU A 146 1.66 -15.90 -24.01
CA GLU A 146 1.58 -17.35 -24.04
C GLU A 146 2.59 -17.95 -23.06
N ASP A 147 2.28 -19.15 -22.57
CA ASP A 147 3.21 -19.90 -21.74
C ASP A 147 4.43 -20.29 -22.55
N PRO A 148 5.64 -19.79 -22.21
CA PRO A 148 6.86 -20.08 -22.95
C PRO A 148 7.30 -21.56 -22.85
N TYR A 149 6.72 -22.33 -21.95
CA TYR A 149 7.02 -23.75 -21.76
C TYR A 149 6.06 -24.68 -22.53
N GLY A 150 5.21 -24.11 -23.38
CA GLY A 150 4.45 -24.87 -24.37
C GLY A 150 3.18 -25.55 -23.87
N SER A 151 2.58 -25.08 -22.76
CA SER A 151 1.27 -25.61 -22.30
C SER A 151 0.10 -25.23 -23.20
N GLY A 152 0.29 -24.33 -24.17
CA GLY A 152 -0.77 -23.75 -24.99
C GLY A 152 -1.71 -22.79 -24.24
N ARG A 153 -1.38 -22.45 -22.99
CA ARG A 153 -2.15 -21.52 -22.18
C ARG A 153 -1.62 -20.10 -22.35
N SER A 154 -2.51 -19.14 -22.23
CA SER A 154 -2.14 -17.74 -22.16
C SER A 154 -2.57 -17.13 -20.83
N THR A 155 -1.92 -16.05 -20.40
CA THR A 155 -2.26 -15.32 -19.20
C THR A 155 -2.03 -13.83 -19.41
N TYR A 156 -2.79 -13.01 -18.70
CA TYR A 156 -2.54 -11.56 -18.65
C TYR A 156 -1.33 -11.24 -17.77
N VAL A 157 -0.62 -10.19 -18.14
CA VAL A 157 0.49 -9.65 -17.36
C VAL A 157 0.14 -8.26 -16.87
N VAL A 158 0.39 -8.02 -15.59
CA VAL A 158 0.18 -6.72 -14.95
C VAL A 158 1.53 -6.03 -14.82
N PRO A 159 1.66 -4.79 -15.29
CA PRO A 159 2.88 -4.01 -15.15
C PRO A 159 3.28 -3.83 -13.68
N ALA A 160 4.58 -3.64 -13.45
CA ALA A 160 5.10 -3.35 -12.13
C ALA A 160 4.50 -2.06 -11.58
N ILE A 161 4.07 -2.10 -10.31
CA ILE A 161 3.58 -0.94 -9.56
C ILE A 161 4.61 -0.64 -8.48
N ARG A 162 5.28 0.50 -8.61
CA ARG A 162 6.34 0.93 -7.70
C ARG A 162 5.95 2.25 -7.04
N PRO A 163 5.34 2.20 -5.86
CA PRO A 163 5.02 3.41 -5.11
C PRO A 163 6.28 4.13 -4.62
N ASP A 164 6.24 5.47 -4.56
CA ASP A 164 7.32 6.25 -3.94
C ASP A 164 7.40 5.96 -2.44
N TYR A 165 6.24 5.78 -1.81
CA TYR A 165 6.14 5.51 -0.38
C TYR A 165 5.20 4.36 -0.07
N ALA A 166 5.61 3.51 0.88
CA ALA A 166 4.73 2.58 1.57
C ALA A 166 4.54 3.03 3.01
N VAL A 167 3.31 3.17 3.47
CA VAL A 167 2.99 3.60 4.83
C VAL A 167 2.29 2.47 5.57
N ILE A 168 2.94 1.96 6.61
CA ILE A 168 2.46 0.83 7.41
C ILE A 168 2.07 1.31 8.80
N HIS A 169 0.89 0.92 9.28
CA HIS A 169 0.52 1.03 10.67
C HIS A 169 0.91 -0.24 11.40
N ALA A 170 1.89 -0.13 12.27
CA ALA A 170 2.43 -1.22 13.07
C ALA A 170 1.83 -1.22 14.49
N SER A 171 1.79 -2.37 15.11
CA SER A 171 1.43 -2.48 16.53
C SER A 171 2.59 -2.09 17.43
N GLU A 172 3.81 -2.44 17.02
CA GLU A 172 5.03 -2.13 17.76
C GLU A 172 6.18 -1.84 16.82
N VAL A 173 7.05 -0.91 17.20
CA VAL A 173 8.34 -0.67 16.54
C VAL A 173 9.46 -0.53 17.56
N ASP A 174 10.68 -0.80 17.16
CA ASP A 174 11.86 -0.46 17.94
C ASP A 174 12.64 0.73 17.32
N ALA A 175 13.61 1.25 18.05
CA ALA A 175 14.43 2.37 17.59
C ALA A 175 15.27 2.05 16.35
N ALA A 176 15.49 0.77 16.05
CA ALA A 176 16.19 0.31 14.85
C ALA A 176 15.28 0.29 13.61
N GLY A 177 13.96 0.42 13.79
CA GLY A 177 12.95 0.34 12.74
C GLY A 177 12.46 -1.08 12.48
N ASN A 178 12.65 -2.01 13.42
CA ASN A 178 11.99 -3.30 13.35
C ASN A 178 10.51 -3.12 13.69
N VAL A 179 9.66 -3.83 12.97
CA VAL A 179 8.19 -3.66 12.99
C VAL A 179 7.52 -4.96 13.36
N ARG A 180 6.55 -4.90 14.26
CA ARG A 180 5.65 -6.02 14.57
C ARG A 180 4.21 -5.61 14.31
N VAL A 181 3.51 -6.49 13.62
CA VAL A 181 2.10 -6.33 13.29
C VAL A 181 1.32 -7.46 13.94
N TYR A 182 0.33 -7.13 14.77
CA TYR A 182 -0.62 -8.11 15.28
C TYR A 182 -1.85 -8.19 14.38
N GLY A 183 -2.39 -9.39 14.24
CA GLY A 183 -3.49 -9.67 13.32
C GLY A 183 -3.02 -9.86 11.87
N THR A 184 -3.88 -9.54 10.94
CA THR A 184 -3.62 -9.76 9.51
C THR A 184 -2.63 -8.74 8.97
N ALA A 185 -1.45 -9.18 8.56
CA ALA A 185 -0.47 -8.32 7.89
C ALA A 185 -0.89 -7.95 6.44
N HIS A 186 -1.90 -8.67 5.92
CA HIS A 186 -2.46 -8.45 4.59
C HIS A 186 -1.34 -8.39 3.52
N TRP A 187 -1.19 -7.27 2.82
CA TRP A 187 -0.20 -7.06 1.76
C TRP A 187 0.97 -6.15 2.16
N ASP A 188 1.02 -5.69 3.40
CA ASP A 188 2.03 -4.77 3.91
C ASP A 188 3.46 -5.22 3.58
N ARG A 189 3.72 -6.54 3.67
CA ARG A 189 5.03 -7.12 3.38
C ARG A 189 5.44 -7.00 1.90
N ILE A 190 4.50 -7.14 0.97
CA ILE A 190 4.78 -6.98 -0.47
C ILE A 190 4.92 -5.50 -0.80
N MET A 191 4.01 -4.69 -0.28
CA MET A 191 3.99 -3.26 -0.47
C MET A 191 5.28 -2.59 0.00
N SER A 192 5.79 -2.96 1.19
CA SER A 192 7.04 -2.40 1.71
C SER A 192 8.28 -2.76 0.88
N ARG A 193 8.24 -3.87 0.13
CA ARG A 193 9.33 -4.25 -0.78
C ARG A 193 9.18 -3.64 -2.17
N ALA A 194 7.98 -3.25 -2.54
CA ALA A 194 7.68 -2.65 -3.83
C ALA A 194 8.00 -1.15 -3.86
N ALA A 195 7.87 -0.46 -2.73
CA ALA A 195 8.04 0.98 -2.62
C ALA A 195 9.52 1.39 -2.51
N ASP A 196 9.80 2.63 -2.91
CA ASP A 196 11.15 3.21 -2.78
C ASP A 196 11.50 3.55 -1.34
N LYS A 197 10.51 3.97 -0.55
CA LYS A 197 10.67 4.34 0.86
C LYS A 197 9.55 3.73 1.70
N VAL A 198 9.88 3.29 2.92
CA VAL A 198 8.91 2.75 3.86
C VAL A 198 8.82 3.66 5.07
N LEU A 199 7.60 4.10 5.36
CA LEU A 199 7.24 4.88 6.53
C LEU A 199 6.39 4.01 7.47
N VAL A 200 6.69 4.05 8.74
CA VAL A 200 5.97 3.27 9.74
C VAL A 200 5.41 4.21 10.81
N ILE A 201 4.14 4.04 11.10
CA ILE A 201 3.49 4.61 12.28
C ILE A 201 3.14 3.47 13.23
N ASP A 202 3.26 3.72 14.51
CA ASP A 202 3.10 2.71 15.56
C ASP A 202 2.19 3.16 16.68
N ASP A 203 1.66 2.18 17.40
CA ASP A 203 0.93 2.41 18.64
C ASP A 203 1.87 2.41 19.86
N PHE A 204 2.92 1.58 19.81
CA PHE A 204 3.83 1.40 20.93
C PHE A 204 5.30 1.25 20.49
N LEU A 205 6.16 1.99 21.17
CA LEU A 205 7.61 1.81 21.09
C LEU A 205 8.06 0.73 22.06
N VAL A 206 8.82 -0.24 21.58
CA VAL A 206 9.36 -1.34 22.38
C VAL A 206 10.88 -1.40 22.34
N GLY A 207 11.50 -2.05 23.33
CA GLY A 207 12.95 -2.26 23.34
C GLY A 207 13.38 -3.27 22.26
N ILE A 208 14.56 -3.06 21.69
CA ILE A 208 15.14 -3.95 20.65
C ILE A 208 15.18 -5.43 21.10
N SER A 209 15.40 -5.67 22.40
CA SER A 209 15.45 -7.03 22.99
C SER A 209 14.12 -7.77 22.87
N SER A 210 12.97 -7.09 22.83
CA SER A 210 11.66 -7.73 22.73
C SER A 210 11.43 -8.45 21.41
N PHE A 211 12.16 -8.08 20.34
CA PHE A 211 12.06 -8.71 19.03
C PHE A 211 12.91 -9.99 18.89
N ARG A 212 13.84 -10.24 19.81
CA ARG A 212 14.76 -11.38 19.73
C ARG A 212 14.18 -12.68 20.27
N THR A 213 13.13 -12.62 21.06
CA THR A 213 12.57 -13.77 21.79
C THR A 213 11.38 -14.42 21.14
N GLU A 214 10.77 -13.80 20.13
CA GLU A 214 9.61 -14.36 19.45
C GLU A 214 9.87 -14.55 17.96
N THR A 215 9.74 -15.80 17.52
CA THR A 215 9.86 -16.18 16.11
C THR A 215 8.56 -15.88 15.38
N VAL A 216 8.22 -14.63 15.19
CA VAL A 216 7.05 -14.25 14.38
C VAL A 216 7.47 -13.28 13.31
N GLY A 217 7.56 -13.81 12.08
CA GLY A 217 7.66 -13.02 10.88
C GLY A 217 8.85 -12.07 10.83
N LYS A 218 10.00 -12.60 10.39
CA LYS A 218 11.19 -11.78 10.15
C LYS A 218 10.87 -10.62 9.20
N MET A 219 11.16 -9.47 9.67
CA MET A 219 11.07 -8.16 9.14
C MET A 219 11.99 -7.83 8.05
N ILE A 220 11.55 -6.86 7.35
CA ILE A 220 12.14 -6.26 6.19
C ILE A 220 13.19 -5.26 6.65
N GLU A 221 14.41 -5.45 6.22
CA GLU A 221 15.47 -4.45 6.23
C GLU A 221 15.27 -3.46 5.09
#